data_55dea6d238d3bfcf0d7ca95031cfb6c7
#
_entry.id   55dea6d238d3bfcf0d7ca95031cfb6c7
#
_cell.length_a   1.000
_cell.length_b   1.000
_cell.length_c   1.000
_cell.angle_alpha   90.00
_cell.angle_beta   90.00
_cell.angle_gamma   90.00
#
_symmetry.space_group_name_H-M   'P 1'
#
loop_
_entity.id
_entity.type
_entity.pdbx_description
1 polymer ?
#
loop_
_entity_poly.entity_id
_entity_poly.type
_entity_poly.pdbx_seq_one_letter_code
_entity_poly.pdbx_strand_id
1 'polypeptide(L)'
;QCFAVHGEGYRVDGAIDIVPGTNLRPYLLPMALCTDSSVNDGLLIGDPTEGALWVLAQKGGVDPDAEQAHRPRIAEIPFDSAHKFMATFHHAGDEVEMFIKGAPDVLLGRASRYLSPGGEQSIDSVARMRMEQENLALADQALRVLAVARRIIPAREFDAAGDLMAWTQEITFLGLAGLMDPPRTEAKAAIALCVEAGIQVKMITGDHKATAAAIARELGLNGKVISGAELDALDDVALAAQVNDTAVFARVSPTHKVRIVRALKALGHVVAMTGDGVNDAPALKAADIGVAMGITGTAVTREAATLVLTDDNFATIVRAVKEGRVVFENIVKFVRFQLSTNIAAILTVLAATLLGWPAPFTAIHLLWINIIMDGPPAMTLGIEPARSGIMGDKPRSQRAQILDRARLLRLVLYGLTMMVGTLFMFQHGLASGGQSYALTLAFTTFVLFQFFNVFNARSEHSTVFNANFFSNGKLWLALGAVLGMHVVVVHWAPAQSIFETVALQSKDWLLAIAVASSVLFLDEGRKLLVLLARGKRMA
;
A
#
# COMPACT_ATOMS: atom_id res chain seq x y z
N GLN A 1 41.95 -0.08 2.40
CA GLN A 1 41.08 -1.28 2.39
C GLN A 1 39.64 -0.84 2.66
N CYS A 2 38.69 -1.40 1.92
CA CYS A 2 37.26 -1.19 2.12
C CYS A 2 36.65 -2.49 2.63
N PHE A 3 35.79 -2.41 3.64
CA PHE A 3 35.11 -3.55 4.25
C PHE A 3 33.60 -3.36 4.14
N ALA A 4 32.88 -4.40 3.70
CA ALA A 4 31.42 -4.40 3.70
C ALA A 4 30.91 -4.66 5.12
N VAL A 5 29.86 -3.95 5.50
CA VAL A 5 29.16 -4.10 6.79
C VAL A 5 27.76 -4.63 6.50
N HIS A 6 27.42 -5.76 7.11
CA HIS A 6 26.13 -6.42 6.93
C HIS A 6 25.18 -6.14 8.10
N GLY A 7 23.87 -6.34 7.86
CA GLY A 7 22.79 -6.10 8.81
C GLY A 7 22.21 -4.69 8.70
N GLU A 8 20.96 -4.54 9.09
CA GLU A 8 20.15 -3.32 8.92
C GLU A 8 19.68 -2.76 10.25
N GLY A 9 19.41 -1.45 10.27
CA GLY A 9 18.89 -0.75 11.44
C GLY A 9 19.90 -0.65 12.59
N TYR A 10 19.36 -0.46 13.81
CA TYR A 10 20.19 -0.26 15.01
C TYR A 10 20.41 -1.53 15.82
N ARG A 11 20.13 -2.70 15.28
CA ARG A 11 20.49 -3.99 15.90
C ARG A 11 21.92 -4.35 15.58
N VAL A 12 22.60 -5.01 16.50
CA VAL A 12 24.00 -5.46 16.32
C VAL A 12 24.07 -6.74 15.46
N ASP A 13 22.99 -7.04 14.72
CA ASP A 13 22.93 -8.18 13.81
C ASP A 13 23.84 -7.94 12.58
N GLY A 14 24.47 -8.99 12.09
CA GLY A 14 25.38 -8.93 10.96
C GLY A 14 26.86 -8.82 11.36
N ALA A 15 27.73 -8.84 10.38
CA ALA A 15 29.17 -8.86 10.55
C ALA A 15 29.86 -7.84 9.63
N ILE A 16 31.12 -7.54 9.93
CA ILE A 16 32.02 -6.80 9.05
C ILE A 16 32.89 -7.83 8.31
N ASP A 17 32.96 -7.75 6.99
CA ASP A 17 33.83 -8.62 6.16
C ASP A 17 35.32 -8.23 6.36
N ILE A 18 35.92 -8.73 7.44
CA ILE A 18 37.27 -8.38 7.83
C ILE A 18 38.28 -9.36 7.20
N VAL A 19 39.31 -8.84 6.59
CA VAL A 19 40.48 -9.64 6.19
C VAL A 19 41.19 -10.15 7.45
N PRO A 20 41.52 -11.46 7.57
CA PRO A 20 42.19 -12.00 8.74
C PRO A 20 43.47 -11.23 9.08
N GLY A 21 43.65 -10.86 10.36
CA GLY A 21 44.79 -10.08 10.84
C GLY A 21 44.62 -8.56 10.81
N THR A 22 43.45 -8.04 10.37
CA THR A 22 43.19 -6.60 10.40
C THR A 22 42.66 -6.20 11.80
N ASN A 23 43.32 -5.26 12.45
CA ASN A 23 42.85 -4.65 13.69
C ASN A 23 42.01 -3.41 13.38
N LEU A 24 40.68 -3.52 13.56
CA LEU A 24 39.76 -2.41 13.31
C LEU A 24 39.60 -1.48 14.52
N ARG A 25 40.04 -1.88 15.74
CA ARG A 25 39.80 -1.11 16.96
C ARG A 25 40.22 0.37 16.87
N PRO A 26 41.40 0.75 16.29
CA PRO A 26 41.76 2.16 16.16
C PRO A 26 40.80 2.99 15.30
N TYR A 27 40.14 2.35 14.35
CA TYR A 27 39.17 3.00 13.44
C TYR A 27 37.77 3.10 14.07
N LEU A 28 37.41 2.13 14.91
CA LEU A 28 36.09 2.04 15.54
C LEU A 28 35.99 2.81 16.87
N LEU A 29 37.11 3.01 17.55
CA LEU A 29 37.14 3.71 18.83
C LEU A 29 36.61 5.16 18.74
N PRO A 30 36.93 5.97 17.70
CA PRO A 30 36.32 7.28 17.53
C PRO A 30 34.79 7.23 17.32
N MET A 31 34.27 6.13 16.73
CA MET A 31 32.85 5.96 16.50
C MET A 31 32.09 5.64 17.78
N ALA A 32 32.76 4.96 18.73
CA ALA A 32 32.23 4.66 20.05
C ALA A 32 32.30 5.83 21.05
N LEU A 33 33.34 6.68 20.93
CA LEU A 33 33.62 7.71 21.93
C LEU A 33 33.21 9.13 21.51
N CYS A 34 33.28 9.44 20.21
CA CYS A 34 32.88 10.74 19.67
C CYS A 34 31.39 10.71 19.27
N THR A 35 30.49 10.51 20.26
CA THR A 35 29.05 10.43 20.05
C THR A 35 28.27 10.88 21.27
N ASP A 36 27.11 11.49 21.06
CA ASP A 36 26.10 11.82 22.10
C ASP A 36 24.89 10.88 22.03
N SER A 37 24.90 9.97 21.07
CA SER A 37 23.84 8.98 20.88
C SER A 37 24.19 7.64 21.53
N SER A 38 23.16 6.91 21.92
CA SER A 38 23.27 5.53 22.42
C SER A 38 22.21 4.64 21.78
N VAL A 39 22.47 3.33 21.77
CA VAL A 39 21.53 2.33 21.25
C VAL A 39 21.34 1.23 22.26
N ASN A 40 20.12 1.07 22.76
CA ASN A 40 19.73 0.05 23.73
C ASN A 40 18.69 -0.90 23.11
N ASP A 41 18.99 -2.18 23.02
CA ASP A 41 18.09 -3.20 22.43
C ASP A 41 17.54 -2.83 21.02
N GLY A 42 18.34 -2.16 20.22
CA GLY A 42 17.95 -1.70 18.88
C GLY A 42 17.13 -0.40 18.87
N LEU A 43 16.92 0.22 20.01
CA LEU A 43 16.29 1.54 20.16
C LEU A 43 17.37 2.63 20.21
N LEU A 44 17.30 3.54 19.26
CA LEU A 44 18.18 4.70 19.19
C LEU A 44 17.70 5.81 20.12
N ILE A 45 18.63 6.38 20.88
CA ILE A 45 18.48 7.63 21.61
C ILE A 45 19.51 8.61 21.10
N GLY A 46 19.09 9.65 20.38
CA GLY A 46 19.98 10.67 19.81
C GLY A 46 19.90 10.76 18.27
N ASP A 47 21.00 11.22 17.64
CA ASP A 47 21.07 11.42 16.19
C ASP A 47 21.21 10.08 15.44
N PRO A 48 20.44 9.86 14.34
CA PRO A 48 20.49 8.62 13.55
C PRO A 48 21.87 8.30 12.97
N THR A 49 22.62 9.30 12.57
CA THR A 49 23.96 9.14 11.98
C THR A 49 24.97 8.66 13.04
N GLU A 50 24.85 9.21 14.24
CA GLU A 50 25.69 8.80 15.37
C GLU A 50 25.34 7.39 15.84
N GLY A 51 24.04 7.05 15.91
CA GLY A 51 23.58 5.71 16.24
C GLY A 51 24.11 4.64 15.26
N ALA A 52 24.19 4.97 13.98
CA ALA A 52 24.76 4.06 12.98
C ALA A 52 26.26 3.81 13.22
N LEU A 53 27.04 4.84 13.59
CA LEU A 53 28.46 4.70 13.94
C LEU A 53 28.64 3.91 15.25
N TRP A 54 27.77 4.12 16.23
CA TRP A 54 27.74 3.39 17.49
C TRP A 54 27.54 1.88 17.24
N VAL A 55 26.55 1.52 16.40
CA VAL A 55 26.30 0.12 15.99
C VAL A 55 27.48 -0.45 15.20
N LEU A 56 28.11 0.33 14.33
CA LEU A 56 29.31 -0.09 13.58
C LEU A 56 30.45 -0.44 14.54
N ALA A 57 30.66 0.35 15.61
CA ALA A 57 31.67 0.06 16.62
C ALA A 57 31.39 -1.28 17.33
N GLN A 58 30.15 -1.53 17.72
CA GLN A 58 29.75 -2.80 18.35
C GLN A 58 29.91 -4.00 17.43
N LYS A 59 29.49 -3.89 16.15
CA LYS A 59 29.70 -4.96 15.14
C LYS A 59 31.17 -5.31 14.95
N GLY A 60 32.05 -4.33 15.13
CA GLY A 60 33.52 -4.53 15.08
C GLY A 60 34.14 -4.96 16.40
N GLY A 61 33.32 -5.29 17.42
CA GLY A 61 33.80 -5.78 18.71
C GLY A 61 34.28 -4.70 19.69
N VAL A 62 33.92 -3.44 19.46
CA VAL A 62 34.17 -2.33 20.38
C VAL A 62 32.86 -2.02 21.11
N ASP A 63 32.81 -2.23 22.42
CA ASP A 63 31.68 -1.89 23.26
C ASP A 63 31.75 -0.40 23.65
N PRO A 64 30.84 0.46 23.13
CA PRO A 64 30.91 1.89 23.40
C PRO A 64 30.70 2.26 24.87
N ASP A 65 29.83 1.56 25.58
CA ASP A 65 29.54 1.85 26.99
C ASP A 65 30.77 1.51 27.87
N ALA A 66 31.40 0.37 27.61
CA ALA A 66 32.62 -0.02 28.28
C ALA A 66 33.79 0.93 27.96
N GLU A 67 33.92 1.37 26.71
CA GLU A 67 34.97 2.32 26.32
C GLU A 67 34.74 3.71 26.93
N GLN A 68 33.52 4.21 26.98
CA GLN A 68 33.18 5.49 27.63
C GLN A 68 33.48 5.46 29.14
N ALA A 69 33.22 4.32 29.80
CA ALA A 69 33.55 4.14 31.21
C ALA A 69 35.08 4.12 31.46
N HIS A 70 35.84 3.50 30.53
CA HIS A 70 37.31 3.44 30.63
C HIS A 70 38.02 4.74 30.25
N ARG A 71 37.42 5.53 29.34
CA ARG A 71 37.94 6.79 28.81
C ARG A 71 36.91 7.89 28.97
N PRO A 72 36.76 8.44 30.18
CA PRO A 72 35.76 9.48 30.43
C PRO A 72 36.07 10.71 29.58
N ARG A 73 35.00 11.30 28.99
CA ARG A 73 35.09 12.56 28.24
C ARG A 73 35.43 13.70 29.20
N ILE A 74 36.46 14.47 28.90
CA ILE A 74 36.91 15.61 29.73
C ILE A 74 36.62 16.97 29.07
N ALA A 75 36.49 17.01 27.75
CA ALA A 75 36.08 18.20 26.98
C ALA A 75 35.46 17.78 25.65
N GLU A 76 34.77 18.71 24.99
CA GLU A 76 34.19 18.48 23.67
C GLU A 76 34.07 19.77 22.85
N ILE A 77 34.02 19.60 21.55
CA ILE A 77 33.58 20.58 20.56
C ILE A 77 32.31 19.98 19.96
N PRO A 78 31.11 20.50 20.27
CA PRO A 78 29.85 19.99 19.71
C PRO A 78 29.83 20.13 18.19
N PHE A 79 28.97 19.32 17.53
CA PHE A 79 28.79 19.47 16.10
C PHE A 79 28.20 20.83 15.75
N ASP A 80 28.82 21.50 14.78
CA ASP A 80 28.29 22.74 14.20
C ASP A 80 28.42 22.68 12.67
N SER A 81 27.39 23.13 11.97
CA SER A 81 27.34 23.16 10.51
C SER A 81 28.38 24.10 9.87
N ALA A 82 28.90 25.09 10.62
CA ALA A 82 29.94 26.01 10.12
C ALA A 82 31.28 25.30 9.99
N HIS A 83 31.68 24.49 10.96
CA HIS A 83 32.94 23.74 10.89
C HIS A 83 32.76 22.27 10.48
N LYS A 84 31.54 21.74 10.43
CA LYS A 84 31.12 20.41 9.91
C LYS A 84 31.83 19.23 10.57
N PHE A 85 32.16 19.31 11.84
CA PHE A 85 32.69 18.21 12.63
C PHE A 85 32.29 18.33 14.11
N MET A 86 32.46 17.22 14.84
CA MET A 86 32.39 17.12 16.29
C MET A 86 33.73 16.54 16.77
N ALA A 87 34.24 16.99 17.91
CA ALA A 87 35.43 16.42 18.55
C ALA A 87 35.18 16.20 20.04
N THR A 88 35.72 15.10 20.58
CA THR A 88 35.67 14.76 22.00
C THR A 88 37.07 14.45 22.50
N PHE A 89 37.35 14.84 23.75
CA PHE A 89 38.65 14.68 24.39
C PHE A 89 38.51 13.72 25.57
N HIS A 90 39.40 12.73 25.64
CA HIS A 90 39.31 11.64 26.58
C HIS A 90 40.63 11.44 27.32
N HIS A 91 40.53 11.15 28.61
CA HIS A 91 41.75 10.88 29.42
C HIS A 91 42.28 9.48 29.10
N ALA A 92 43.56 9.35 28.83
CA ALA A 92 44.26 8.11 28.52
C ALA A 92 45.62 8.04 29.22
N GLY A 93 45.64 7.94 30.53
CA GLY A 93 46.88 7.94 31.32
C GLY A 93 47.61 9.28 31.31
N ASP A 94 48.85 9.34 30.84
CA ASP A 94 49.63 10.57 30.73
C ASP A 94 49.33 11.37 29.45
N GLU A 95 48.32 10.95 28.68
CA GLU A 95 47.92 11.56 27.42
C GLU A 95 46.40 11.88 27.41
N VAL A 96 46.01 12.79 26.54
CA VAL A 96 44.62 13.06 26.18
C VAL A 96 44.46 12.63 24.72
N GLU A 97 43.55 11.71 24.47
CA GLU A 97 43.14 11.32 23.12
C GLU A 97 41.97 12.19 22.66
N MET A 98 42.17 12.95 21.60
CA MET A 98 41.09 13.64 20.90
C MET A 98 40.60 12.76 19.76
N PHE A 99 39.29 12.49 19.74
CA PHE A 99 38.61 11.87 18.60
C PHE A 99 37.71 12.90 17.89
N ILE A 100 37.75 12.86 16.57
CA ILE A 100 37.00 13.81 15.73
C ILE A 100 36.31 13.05 14.60
N LYS A 101 35.05 13.39 14.35
CA LYS A 101 34.26 12.88 13.22
C LYS A 101 33.63 14.05 12.47
N GLY A 102 33.49 13.95 11.16
CA GLY A 102 32.90 15.02 10.37
C GLY A 102 32.99 14.81 8.87
N ALA A 103 32.81 15.91 8.12
CA ALA A 103 32.89 15.91 6.68
C ALA A 103 34.30 15.52 6.18
N PRO A 104 34.42 14.56 5.23
CA PRO A 104 35.72 14.05 4.77
C PRO A 104 36.64 15.13 4.24
N ASP A 105 36.13 16.09 3.49
CA ASP A 105 36.88 17.22 2.93
C ASP A 105 37.50 18.08 4.03
N VAL A 106 36.77 18.33 5.09
CA VAL A 106 37.21 19.15 6.23
C VAL A 106 38.31 18.41 7.03
N LEU A 107 38.08 17.14 7.34
CA LEU A 107 39.05 16.37 8.14
C LEU A 107 40.36 16.09 7.35
N LEU A 108 40.22 15.76 6.06
CA LEU A 108 41.38 15.61 5.19
C LEU A 108 42.20 16.91 5.07
N GLY A 109 41.55 18.08 5.02
CA GLY A 109 42.21 19.38 5.00
C GLY A 109 43.03 19.67 6.27
N ARG A 110 42.63 19.12 7.42
CA ARG A 110 43.28 19.29 8.74
C ARG A 110 44.29 18.20 9.06
N ALA A 111 44.27 17.08 8.33
CA ALA A 111 45.13 15.93 8.59
C ALA A 111 46.51 16.11 8.01
N SER A 112 47.52 15.82 8.83
CA SER A 112 48.94 15.74 8.44
C SER A 112 49.42 14.30 8.33
N ARG A 113 48.72 13.36 8.97
CA ARG A 113 49.05 11.93 9.01
C ARG A 113 47.81 11.07 8.74
N TYR A 114 48.05 9.82 8.38
CA TYR A 114 47.01 8.80 8.28
C TYR A 114 47.47 7.48 8.88
N LEU A 115 46.56 6.67 9.36
CA LEU A 115 46.83 5.35 9.89
C LEU A 115 46.81 4.32 8.77
N SER A 116 47.93 3.66 8.54
CA SER A 116 48.07 2.53 7.61
C SER A 116 48.27 1.21 8.38
N PRO A 117 48.16 0.03 7.74
CA PRO A 117 48.51 -1.24 8.39
C PRO A 117 49.96 -1.29 8.92
N GLY A 118 50.84 -0.48 8.41
CA GLY A 118 52.22 -0.34 8.88
C GLY A 118 52.48 0.73 9.92
N GLY A 119 51.40 1.34 10.48
CA GLY A 119 51.48 2.45 11.43
C GLY A 119 51.13 3.81 10.83
N GLU A 120 51.36 4.87 11.59
CA GLU A 120 51.06 6.24 11.15
C GLU A 120 52.08 6.71 10.11
N GLN A 121 51.57 7.27 9.02
CA GLN A 121 52.36 7.81 7.91
C GLN A 121 51.94 9.26 7.61
N SER A 122 52.89 10.06 7.09
CA SER A 122 52.59 11.43 6.62
C SER A 122 51.71 11.40 5.37
N ILE A 123 50.76 12.31 5.27
CA ILE A 123 49.90 12.46 4.09
C ILE A 123 50.70 13.25 3.02
N ASP A 124 51.08 12.56 1.97
CA ASP A 124 51.56 13.19 0.75
C ASP A 124 50.42 13.46 -0.24
N SER A 125 50.73 14.08 -1.38
CA SER A 125 49.75 14.40 -2.41
C SER A 125 49.08 13.16 -3.01
N VAL A 126 49.78 12.03 -3.10
CA VAL A 126 49.28 10.77 -3.65
C VAL A 126 48.30 10.12 -2.66
N ALA A 127 48.66 10.06 -1.38
CA ALA A 127 47.80 9.54 -0.33
C ALA A 127 46.50 10.38 -0.20
N ARG A 128 46.62 11.71 -0.27
CA ARG A 128 45.46 12.62 -0.24
C ARG A 128 44.52 12.35 -1.40
N MET A 129 45.04 12.34 -2.62
CA MET A 129 44.25 12.09 -3.83
C MET A 129 43.54 10.73 -3.78
N ARG A 130 44.22 9.70 -3.26
CA ARG A 130 43.61 8.37 -3.07
C ARG A 130 42.44 8.40 -2.09
N MET A 131 42.58 9.09 -0.94
CA MET A 131 41.49 9.21 0.05
C MET A 131 40.29 10.00 -0.48
N GLU A 132 40.53 11.05 -1.27
CA GLU A 132 39.50 11.80 -1.96
C GLU A 132 38.76 10.94 -2.99
N GLN A 133 39.49 10.11 -3.74
CA GLN A 133 38.89 9.15 -4.69
C GLN A 133 38.02 8.10 -3.98
N GLU A 134 38.50 7.55 -2.84
CA GLU A 134 37.69 6.61 -2.03
C GLU A 134 36.42 7.27 -1.48
N ASN A 135 36.53 8.54 -1.02
CA ASN A 135 35.36 9.30 -0.59
C ASN A 135 34.36 9.47 -1.74
N LEU A 136 34.80 9.83 -2.94
CA LEU A 136 33.95 9.93 -4.12
C LEU A 136 33.31 8.58 -4.50
N ALA A 137 34.12 7.50 -4.45
CA ALA A 137 33.62 6.16 -4.77
C ALA A 137 32.53 5.67 -3.78
N LEU A 138 32.65 6.01 -2.50
CA LEU A 138 31.60 5.75 -1.51
C LEU A 138 30.35 6.63 -1.74
N ALA A 139 30.56 7.91 -2.05
CA ALA A 139 29.46 8.83 -2.37
C ALA A 139 28.72 8.41 -3.66
N ASP A 140 29.43 7.89 -4.67
CA ASP A 140 28.82 7.37 -5.90
C ASP A 140 27.99 6.10 -5.65
N GLN A 141 28.25 5.37 -4.57
CA GLN A 141 27.42 4.27 -4.07
C GLN A 141 26.22 4.75 -3.25
N ALA A 142 25.97 6.05 -3.20
CA ALA A 142 24.89 6.64 -2.47
C ALA A 142 25.04 6.64 -0.94
N LEU A 143 26.25 6.46 -0.47
CA LEU A 143 26.53 6.47 0.96
C LEU A 143 26.76 7.90 1.46
N ARG A 144 26.18 8.22 2.61
CA ARG A 144 26.57 9.41 3.37
C ARG A 144 27.90 9.12 4.03
N VAL A 145 28.96 9.78 3.57
CA VAL A 145 30.33 9.50 4.04
C VAL A 145 30.69 10.42 5.19
N LEU A 146 31.15 9.82 6.29
CA LEU A 146 31.77 10.50 7.41
C LEU A 146 33.22 10.05 7.53
N ALA A 147 34.11 10.99 7.84
CA ALA A 147 35.49 10.71 8.20
C ALA A 147 35.65 10.66 9.72
N VAL A 148 36.58 9.84 10.16
CA VAL A 148 37.05 9.78 11.55
C VAL A 148 38.58 9.99 11.62
N ALA A 149 39.02 10.72 12.65
CA ALA A 149 40.40 11.00 12.88
C ALA A 149 40.69 11.09 14.39
N ARG A 150 41.96 11.13 14.76
CA ARG A 150 42.40 11.32 16.15
C ARG A 150 43.61 12.25 16.25
N ARG A 151 43.83 12.77 17.45
CA ARG A 151 45.10 13.39 17.85
C ARG A 151 45.44 12.98 19.28
N ILE A 152 46.73 12.65 19.52
CA ILE A 152 47.23 12.37 20.86
C ILE A 152 47.92 13.64 21.37
N ILE A 153 47.59 14.06 22.55
CA ILE A 153 48.03 15.30 23.18
C ILE A 153 48.67 14.94 24.53
N PRO A 154 49.88 15.38 24.84
CA PRO A 154 50.42 15.20 26.19
C PRO A 154 49.51 15.86 27.25
N ALA A 155 49.15 15.13 28.29
CA ALA A 155 48.19 15.64 29.30
C ALA A 155 48.63 16.97 29.95
N ARG A 156 49.94 17.19 30.07
CA ARG A 156 50.51 18.44 30.58
C ARG A 156 50.30 19.67 29.69
N GLU A 157 50.01 19.47 28.42
CA GLU A 157 49.81 20.52 27.41
C GLU A 157 48.30 20.82 27.17
N PHE A 158 47.43 19.95 27.67
CA PHE A 158 45.98 20.04 27.46
C PHE A 158 45.31 20.89 28.55
N ASP A 159 44.61 21.92 28.14
CA ASP A 159 43.70 22.70 29.00
C ASP A 159 42.27 22.58 28.49
N ALA A 160 41.40 21.99 29.30
CA ALA A 160 40.00 21.79 28.96
C ALA A 160 39.17 23.11 28.88
N ALA A 161 39.66 24.18 29.49
CA ALA A 161 39.10 25.51 29.43
C ALA A 161 39.72 26.42 28.35
N GLY A 162 40.74 25.93 27.67
CA GLY A 162 41.52 26.67 26.64
C GLY A 162 40.85 26.61 25.26
N ASP A 163 41.62 27.02 24.24
CA ASP A 163 41.21 26.94 22.85
C ASP A 163 41.27 25.50 22.33
N LEU A 164 40.15 24.78 22.46
CA LEU A 164 40.01 23.40 21.98
C LEU A 164 40.13 23.28 20.45
N MET A 165 39.77 24.34 19.69
CA MET A 165 39.85 24.35 18.23
C MET A 165 41.28 24.26 17.69
N ALA A 166 42.25 24.76 18.42
CA ALA A 166 43.68 24.64 18.07
C ALA A 166 44.12 23.18 17.93
N TRP A 167 43.56 22.26 18.72
CA TRP A 167 43.88 20.86 18.69
C TRP A 167 43.30 20.10 17.49
N THR A 168 42.35 20.68 16.76
CA THR A 168 41.72 20.07 15.59
C THR A 168 42.57 20.14 14.31
N GLN A 169 43.76 20.68 14.38
CA GLN A 169 44.79 20.68 13.32
C GLN A 169 45.77 19.54 13.53
N GLU A 170 46.52 19.20 12.46
CA GLU A 170 47.57 18.17 12.49
C GLU A 170 47.08 16.81 13.01
N ILE A 171 45.85 16.47 12.66
CA ILE A 171 45.19 15.22 13.07
C ILE A 171 45.70 14.02 12.26
N THR A 172 45.62 12.81 12.83
CA THR A 172 45.83 11.55 12.12
C THR A 172 44.50 11.05 11.57
N PHE A 173 44.37 11.04 10.24
CA PHE A 173 43.18 10.50 9.55
C PHE A 173 43.12 8.98 9.74
N LEU A 174 41.99 8.45 10.19
CA LEU A 174 41.84 7.03 10.46
C LEU A 174 41.07 6.33 9.34
N GLY A 175 39.99 6.91 8.86
CA GLY A 175 39.19 6.28 7.81
C GLY A 175 37.89 6.98 7.49
N LEU A 176 37.13 6.35 6.59
CA LEU A 176 35.83 6.76 6.14
C LEU A 176 34.80 5.72 6.55
N ALA A 177 33.63 6.16 6.97
CA ALA A 177 32.45 5.33 7.17
C ALA A 177 31.36 5.76 6.19
N GLY A 178 30.87 4.83 5.37
CA GLY A 178 29.75 5.03 4.48
C GLY A 178 28.46 4.55 5.14
N LEU A 179 27.47 5.43 5.26
CA LEU A 179 26.19 5.19 5.91
C LEU A 179 25.09 5.25 4.86
N MET A 180 24.14 4.33 4.93
CA MET A 180 22.97 4.29 4.06
C MET A 180 21.73 4.12 4.92
N ASP A 181 20.67 4.85 4.58
CA ASP A 181 19.36 4.61 5.15
C ASP A 181 18.67 3.50 4.31
N PRO A 182 18.53 2.28 4.85
CA PRO A 182 17.99 1.17 4.07
C PRO A 182 16.50 1.37 3.81
N PRO A 183 16.00 0.92 2.65
CA PRO A 183 14.57 0.89 2.42
C PRO A 183 13.87 -0.01 3.44
N ARG A 184 12.67 0.36 3.86
CA ARG A 184 11.87 -0.46 4.77
C ARG A 184 11.61 -1.84 4.15
N THR A 185 11.80 -2.91 4.91
CA THR A 185 11.71 -4.31 4.45
C THR A 185 10.34 -4.63 3.82
N GLU A 186 9.26 -4.05 4.37
CA GLU A 186 7.89 -4.24 3.89
C GLU A 186 7.63 -3.53 2.55
N ALA A 187 8.39 -2.48 2.23
CA ALA A 187 8.19 -1.69 1.02
C ALA A 187 8.44 -2.51 -0.24
N LYS A 188 9.49 -3.34 -0.27
CA LYS A 188 9.81 -4.21 -1.40
C LYS A 188 8.68 -5.19 -1.74
N ALA A 189 8.15 -5.87 -0.71
CA ALA A 189 7.04 -6.80 -0.88
C ALA A 189 5.76 -6.09 -1.34
N ALA A 190 5.48 -4.91 -0.78
CA ALA A 190 4.33 -4.09 -1.16
C ALA A 190 4.43 -3.57 -2.60
N ILE A 191 5.62 -3.14 -3.04
CA ILE A 191 5.87 -2.74 -4.43
C ILE A 191 5.64 -3.91 -5.40
N ALA A 192 6.11 -5.11 -5.06
CA ALA A 192 5.88 -6.30 -5.88
C ALA A 192 4.37 -6.58 -6.05
N LEU A 193 3.59 -6.48 -4.98
CA LEU A 193 2.12 -6.60 -5.04
C LEU A 193 1.47 -5.48 -5.87
N CYS A 194 1.98 -4.25 -5.84
CA CYS A 194 1.51 -3.19 -6.72
C CYS A 194 1.74 -3.53 -8.19
N VAL A 195 2.92 -4.03 -8.54
CA VAL A 195 3.26 -4.43 -9.92
C VAL A 195 2.36 -5.57 -10.39
N GLU A 196 2.12 -6.59 -9.55
CA GLU A 196 1.18 -7.67 -9.83
C GLU A 196 -0.24 -7.13 -10.07
N ALA A 197 -0.65 -6.14 -9.28
CA ALA A 197 -1.94 -5.45 -9.41
C ALA A 197 -2.04 -4.50 -10.63
N GLY A 198 -0.98 -4.40 -11.45
CA GLY A 198 -0.89 -3.49 -12.59
C GLY A 198 -0.76 -2.01 -12.19
N ILE A 199 -0.29 -1.74 -10.97
CA ILE A 199 -0.07 -0.39 -10.44
C ILE A 199 1.42 -0.07 -10.57
N GLN A 200 1.73 1.01 -11.26
CA GLN A 200 3.10 1.53 -11.34
C GLN A 200 3.44 2.31 -10.07
N VAL A 201 4.53 1.92 -9.42
CA VAL A 201 5.09 2.68 -8.30
C VAL A 201 6.22 3.55 -8.82
N LYS A 202 6.24 4.83 -8.42
CA LYS A 202 7.27 5.80 -8.78
C LYS A 202 7.86 6.39 -7.50
N MET A 203 9.18 6.47 -7.43
CA MET A 203 9.89 7.06 -6.31
C MET A 203 10.21 8.53 -6.61
N ILE A 204 9.88 9.41 -5.69
CA ILE A 204 10.17 10.84 -5.76
C ILE A 204 10.96 11.21 -4.51
N THR A 205 12.20 11.67 -4.68
CA THR A 205 13.10 11.94 -3.56
C THR A 205 13.90 13.23 -3.74
N GLY A 206 14.33 13.81 -2.63
CA GLY A 206 15.32 14.89 -2.60
C GLY A 206 16.77 14.41 -2.76
N ASP A 207 17.01 13.10 -2.70
CA ASP A 207 18.34 12.50 -2.75
C ASP A 207 19.02 12.66 -4.11
N HIS A 208 20.33 12.44 -4.11
CA HIS A 208 21.12 12.43 -5.34
C HIS A 208 20.68 11.32 -6.30
N LYS A 209 20.83 11.54 -7.62
CA LYS A 209 20.39 10.61 -8.68
C LYS A 209 20.98 9.19 -8.51
N ALA A 210 22.26 9.08 -8.11
CA ALA A 210 22.93 7.79 -7.89
C ALA A 210 22.34 7.03 -6.69
N THR A 211 22.10 7.73 -5.55
CA THR A 211 21.45 7.19 -4.36
C THR A 211 20.07 6.67 -4.67
N ALA A 212 19.26 7.51 -5.30
CA ALA A 212 17.90 7.18 -5.68
C ALA A 212 17.84 5.96 -6.63
N ALA A 213 18.79 5.86 -7.57
CA ALA A 213 18.90 4.72 -8.48
C ALA A 213 19.29 3.41 -7.75
N ALA A 214 20.17 3.48 -6.74
CA ALA A 214 20.56 2.33 -5.94
C ALA A 214 19.38 1.79 -5.11
N ILE A 215 18.69 2.67 -4.39
CA ILE A 215 17.50 2.35 -3.59
C ILE A 215 16.38 1.77 -4.49
N ALA A 216 16.15 2.38 -5.66
CA ALA A 216 15.14 1.90 -6.60
C ALA A 216 15.40 0.47 -7.09
N ARG A 217 16.67 0.13 -7.39
CA ARG A 217 17.06 -1.24 -7.77
C ARG A 217 16.80 -2.24 -6.66
N GLU A 218 17.13 -1.88 -5.43
CA GLU A 218 16.90 -2.73 -4.26
C GLU A 218 15.39 -2.97 -4.04
N LEU A 219 14.56 -1.95 -4.22
CA LEU A 219 13.10 -2.03 -4.16
C LEU A 219 12.46 -2.72 -5.36
N GLY A 220 13.22 -3.05 -6.41
CA GLY A 220 12.70 -3.65 -7.64
C GLY A 220 11.97 -2.67 -8.56
N LEU A 221 12.21 -1.36 -8.42
CA LEU A 221 11.67 -0.33 -9.29
C LEU A 221 12.51 -0.24 -10.58
N ASN A 222 11.94 -0.72 -11.68
CA ASN A 222 12.59 -0.72 -12.99
C ASN A 222 12.11 0.44 -13.86
N GLY A 223 13.03 1.22 -14.42
CA GLY A 223 12.73 2.33 -15.30
C GLY A 223 13.82 3.41 -15.31
N LYS A 224 13.54 4.51 -16.00
CA LYS A 224 14.46 5.64 -16.08
C LYS A 224 14.55 6.38 -14.75
N VAL A 225 15.69 7.03 -14.51
CA VAL A 225 15.92 7.94 -13.40
C VAL A 225 16.14 9.34 -13.95
N ILE A 226 15.29 10.29 -13.59
CA ILE A 226 15.34 11.69 -14.03
C ILE A 226 15.65 12.58 -12.82
N SER A 227 16.57 13.51 -12.96
CA SER A 227 16.85 14.53 -11.94
C SER A 227 15.95 15.76 -12.09
N GLY A 228 15.84 16.57 -11.01
CA GLY A 228 15.10 17.83 -11.05
C GLY A 228 15.60 18.79 -12.15
N ALA A 229 16.90 18.89 -12.37
CA ALA A 229 17.47 19.70 -13.45
C ALA A 229 17.09 19.19 -14.85
N GLU A 230 17.07 17.86 -15.05
CA GLU A 230 16.58 17.28 -16.30
C GLU A 230 15.08 17.52 -16.47
N LEU A 231 14.30 17.47 -15.37
CA LEU A 231 12.87 17.76 -15.37
C LEU A 231 12.57 19.23 -15.71
N ASP A 232 13.40 20.17 -15.26
CA ASP A 232 13.26 21.58 -15.59
C ASP A 232 13.49 21.87 -17.08
N ALA A 233 14.33 21.05 -17.73
CA ALA A 233 14.61 21.16 -19.16
C ALA A 233 13.49 20.58 -20.05
N LEU A 234 12.55 19.81 -19.48
CA LEU A 234 11.42 19.22 -20.21
C LEU A 234 10.21 20.15 -20.15
N ASP A 235 9.54 20.35 -21.27
CA ASP A 235 8.19 20.89 -21.30
C ASP A 235 7.15 19.83 -20.84
N ASP A 236 5.90 20.21 -20.68
CA ASP A 236 4.86 19.30 -20.17
C ASP A 236 4.51 18.18 -21.15
N VAL A 237 4.70 18.39 -22.46
CA VAL A 237 4.47 17.39 -23.50
C VAL A 237 5.59 16.34 -23.48
N ALA A 238 6.84 16.79 -23.40
CA ALA A 238 8.00 15.90 -23.29
C ALA A 238 8.00 15.12 -21.96
N LEU A 239 7.56 15.74 -20.87
CA LEU A 239 7.38 15.06 -19.59
C LEU A 239 6.30 13.98 -19.69
N ALA A 240 5.13 14.29 -20.26
CA ALA A 240 4.06 13.32 -20.45
C ALA A 240 4.49 12.10 -21.28
N ALA A 241 5.35 12.31 -22.28
CA ALA A 241 5.88 11.22 -23.12
C ALA A 241 6.83 10.28 -22.35
N GLN A 242 7.51 10.76 -21.29
CA GLN A 242 8.52 10.00 -20.57
C GLN A 242 8.08 9.54 -19.18
N VAL A 243 7.06 10.18 -18.58
CA VAL A 243 6.67 9.95 -17.18
C VAL A 243 6.28 8.49 -16.91
N ASN A 244 5.71 7.78 -17.87
CA ASN A 244 5.37 6.36 -17.74
C ASN A 244 6.60 5.46 -17.60
N ASP A 245 7.67 5.73 -18.36
CA ASP A 245 8.91 4.94 -18.36
C ASP A 245 9.87 5.35 -17.23
N THR A 246 9.58 6.46 -16.54
CA THR A 246 10.39 6.95 -15.44
C THR A 246 9.94 6.30 -14.14
N ALA A 247 10.84 5.59 -13.47
CA ALA A 247 10.60 4.98 -12.17
C ALA A 247 10.98 5.91 -11.02
N VAL A 248 11.98 6.76 -11.23
CA VAL A 248 12.57 7.58 -10.16
C VAL A 248 12.75 9.03 -10.59
N PHE A 249 12.35 9.94 -9.71
CA PHE A 249 12.60 11.37 -9.82
C PHE A 249 13.46 11.82 -8.63
N ALA A 250 14.71 12.21 -8.89
CA ALA A 250 15.72 12.55 -7.90
C ALA A 250 15.98 14.05 -7.84
N ARG A 251 16.35 14.59 -6.67
CA ARG A 251 16.60 16.04 -6.43
C ARG A 251 15.46 16.93 -6.92
N VAL A 252 14.23 16.54 -6.63
CA VAL A 252 13.04 17.27 -7.07
C VAL A 252 12.60 18.31 -6.04
N SER A 253 12.11 19.45 -6.56
CA SER A 253 11.45 20.50 -5.77
C SER A 253 9.97 20.16 -5.53
N PRO A 254 9.28 20.84 -4.60
CA PRO A 254 7.84 20.69 -4.40
C PRO A 254 7.01 20.94 -5.67
N THR A 255 7.43 21.89 -6.51
CA THR A 255 6.77 22.21 -7.78
C THR A 255 6.88 21.06 -8.79
N HIS A 256 8.01 20.37 -8.81
CA HIS A 256 8.20 19.17 -9.64
C HIS A 256 7.23 18.04 -9.26
N LYS A 257 6.99 17.81 -7.95
CA LYS A 257 6.04 16.80 -7.47
C LYS A 257 4.63 17.04 -8.04
N VAL A 258 4.15 18.28 -8.00
CA VAL A 258 2.86 18.67 -8.59
C VAL A 258 2.83 18.45 -10.11
N ARG A 259 3.93 18.78 -10.79
CA ARG A 259 4.07 18.67 -12.24
C ARG A 259 4.03 17.20 -12.69
N ILE A 260 4.72 16.30 -11.96
CA ILE A 260 4.70 14.85 -12.20
C ILE A 260 3.27 14.29 -12.03
N VAL A 261 2.59 14.65 -10.94
CA VAL A 261 1.21 14.23 -10.67
C VAL A 261 0.28 14.66 -11.81
N ARG A 262 0.37 15.93 -12.25
CA ARG A 262 -0.45 16.46 -13.34
C ARG A 262 -0.17 15.74 -14.67
N ALA A 263 1.09 15.46 -14.99
CA ALA A 263 1.47 14.74 -16.20
C ALA A 263 0.85 13.33 -16.23
N LEU A 264 0.91 12.59 -15.11
CA LEU A 264 0.29 11.27 -14.99
C LEU A 264 -1.24 11.33 -15.15
N LYS A 265 -1.89 12.31 -14.51
CA LYS A 265 -3.35 12.51 -14.63
C LYS A 265 -3.77 12.89 -16.04
N ALA A 266 -2.99 13.70 -16.74
CA ALA A 266 -3.25 14.07 -18.15
C ALA A 266 -3.23 12.84 -19.08
N LEU A 267 -2.46 11.81 -18.74
CA LEU A 267 -2.45 10.53 -19.45
C LEU A 267 -3.63 9.61 -19.09
N GLY A 268 -4.51 10.04 -18.18
CA GLY A 268 -5.68 9.28 -17.75
C GLY A 268 -5.40 8.25 -16.64
N HIS A 269 -4.28 8.37 -15.93
CA HIS A 269 -4.00 7.56 -14.76
C HIS A 269 -4.73 8.10 -13.52
N VAL A 270 -5.13 7.19 -12.63
CA VAL A 270 -5.53 7.52 -11.25
C VAL A 270 -4.27 7.52 -10.39
N VAL A 271 -3.95 8.67 -9.82
CA VAL A 271 -2.68 8.89 -9.11
C VAL A 271 -2.92 8.97 -7.61
N ALA A 272 -2.26 8.08 -6.86
CA ALA A 272 -2.07 8.24 -5.42
C ALA A 272 -0.70 8.89 -5.17
N MET A 273 -0.66 9.92 -4.32
CA MET A 273 0.58 10.59 -3.92
C MET A 273 0.76 10.45 -2.42
N THR A 274 1.94 9.98 -1.99
CA THR A 274 2.29 9.89 -0.56
C THR A 274 3.25 11.00 -0.17
N GLY A 275 3.14 11.50 1.05
CA GLY A 275 4.05 12.51 1.57
C GLY A 275 3.91 12.70 3.08
N ASP A 276 4.96 13.23 3.71
CA ASP A 276 5.06 13.50 5.15
C ASP A 276 5.39 14.97 5.46
N GLY A 277 6.04 15.67 4.53
CA GLY A 277 6.50 17.05 4.69
C GLY A 277 5.50 18.11 4.21
N VAL A 278 5.59 19.31 4.78
CA VAL A 278 4.79 20.49 4.34
C VAL A 278 4.90 20.73 2.83
N ASN A 279 6.07 20.42 2.26
CA ASN A 279 6.36 20.56 0.83
C ASN A 279 5.58 19.59 -0.06
N ASP A 280 4.97 18.55 0.51
CA ASP A 280 4.20 17.54 -0.23
C ASP A 280 2.71 17.92 -0.35
N ALA A 281 2.20 18.78 0.52
CA ALA A 281 0.79 19.13 0.58
C ALA A 281 0.19 19.59 -0.77
N PRO A 282 0.86 20.41 -1.60
CA PRO A 282 0.35 20.78 -2.92
C PRO A 282 0.22 19.58 -3.87
N ALA A 283 1.15 18.63 -3.81
CA ALA A 283 1.13 17.43 -4.64
C ALA A 283 0.06 16.43 -4.16
N LEU A 284 -0.12 16.27 -2.83
CA LEU A 284 -1.19 15.48 -2.25
C LEU A 284 -2.57 16.00 -2.70
N LYS A 285 -2.78 17.32 -2.68
CA LYS A 285 -4.04 17.93 -3.16
C LYS A 285 -4.25 17.80 -4.67
N ALA A 286 -3.17 17.78 -5.45
CA ALA A 286 -3.25 17.63 -6.91
C ALA A 286 -3.55 16.19 -7.34
N ALA A 287 -3.21 15.21 -6.52
CA ALA A 287 -3.46 13.79 -6.78
C ALA A 287 -4.96 13.44 -6.69
N ASP A 288 -5.34 12.28 -7.21
CA ASP A 288 -6.70 11.76 -7.03
C ASP A 288 -6.89 11.21 -5.60
N ILE A 289 -5.80 10.68 -5.02
CA ILE A 289 -5.75 10.21 -3.64
C ILE A 289 -4.46 10.75 -3.00
N GLY A 290 -4.58 11.77 -2.16
CA GLY A 290 -3.49 12.22 -1.29
C GLY A 290 -3.39 11.33 -0.07
N VAL A 291 -2.19 10.80 0.23
CA VAL A 291 -1.93 9.91 1.37
C VAL A 291 -0.87 10.55 2.27
N ALA A 292 -1.22 10.88 3.50
CA ALA A 292 -0.30 11.42 4.50
C ALA A 292 0.15 10.34 5.49
N MET A 293 1.39 10.48 5.97
CA MET A 293 1.88 9.73 7.11
C MET A 293 1.24 10.26 8.39
N GLY A 294 0.78 9.37 9.27
CA GLY A 294 0.05 9.74 10.49
C GLY A 294 0.97 10.02 11.68
N ILE A 295 2.10 9.33 11.76
CA ILE A 295 3.10 9.44 12.83
C ILE A 295 4.09 10.55 12.47
N THR A 296 4.79 10.42 11.34
CA THR A 296 5.83 11.35 10.88
C THR A 296 5.28 12.55 10.11
N GLY A 297 4.05 12.44 9.60
CA GLY A 297 3.42 13.49 8.78
C GLY A 297 3.09 14.76 9.56
N THR A 298 3.31 15.91 8.93
CA THR A 298 2.95 17.21 9.49
C THR A 298 1.43 17.43 9.53
N ALA A 299 0.95 18.35 10.37
CA ALA A 299 -0.47 18.72 10.40
C ALA A 299 -0.98 19.18 9.03
N VAL A 300 -0.15 19.93 8.28
CA VAL A 300 -0.48 20.43 6.94
C VAL A 300 -0.68 19.30 5.92
N THR A 301 0.20 18.29 5.94
CA THR A 301 0.05 17.12 5.06
C THR A 301 -1.17 16.29 5.39
N ARG A 302 -1.44 16.06 6.69
CA ARG A 302 -2.63 15.34 7.14
C ARG A 302 -3.93 16.05 6.75
N GLU A 303 -3.97 17.38 6.83
CA GLU A 303 -5.14 18.15 6.38
C GLU A 303 -5.30 18.17 4.86
N ALA A 304 -4.19 18.12 4.11
CA ALA A 304 -4.20 18.08 2.65
C ALA A 304 -4.57 16.72 2.08
N ALA A 305 -4.46 15.65 2.86
CA ALA A 305 -4.61 14.27 2.42
C ALA A 305 -6.07 13.79 2.44
N THR A 306 -6.37 12.84 1.56
CA THR A 306 -7.65 12.11 1.53
C THR A 306 -7.60 10.89 2.46
N LEU A 307 -6.41 10.32 2.66
CA LEU A 307 -6.14 9.15 3.48
C LEU A 307 -4.96 9.44 4.40
N VAL A 308 -5.05 9.03 5.66
CA VAL A 308 -3.95 9.12 6.63
C VAL A 308 -3.57 7.73 7.11
N LEU A 309 -2.29 7.37 6.98
CA LEU A 309 -1.74 6.10 7.43
C LEU A 309 -1.36 6.18 8.91
N THR A 310 -2.06 5.46 9.76
CA THR A 310 -1.79 5.47 11.21
C THR A 310 -0.53 4.71 11.62
N ASP A 311 0.02 3.89 10.73
CA ASP A 311 1.19 3.05 10.93
C ASP A 311 2.39 3.47 10.06
N ASP A 312 2.29 4.54 9.29
CA ASP A 312 3.27 5.04 8.33
C ASP A 312 3.83 3.94 7.38
N ASN A 313 3.04 2.90 7.13
CA ASN A 313 3.47 1.74 6.37
C ASN A 313 2.91 1.75 4.94
N PHE A 314 3.80 1.76 3.95
CA PHE A 314 3.42 1.71 2.52
C PHE A 314 2.57 0.45 2.18
N ALA A 315 2.79 -0.68 2.85
CA ALA A 315 2.00 -1.90 2.64
C ALA A 315 0.51 -1.70 3.00
N THR A 316 0.17 -0.75 3.87
CA THR A 316 -1.21 -0.41 4.21
C THR A 316 -1.92 0.25 3.05
N ILE A 317 -1.22 1.00 2.18
CA ILE A 317 -1.78 1.54 0.93
C ILE A 317 -2.22 0.39 0.02
N VAL A 318 -1.40 -0.64 -0.12
CA VAL A 318 -1.73 -1.82 -0.96
C VAL A 318 -2.98 -2.54 -0.42
N ARG A 319 -3.10 -2.65 0.90
CA ARG A 319 -4.33 -3.18 1.55
C ARG A 319 -5.54 -2.29 1.27
N ALA A 320 -5.38 -0.97 1.36
CA ALA A 320 -6.46 -0.04 1.02
C ALA A 320 -6.90 -0.15 -0.45
N VAL A 321 -5.96 -0.33 -1.39
CA VAL A 321 -6.29 -0.60 -2.80
C VAL A 321 -7.09 -1.90 -2.95
N LYS A 322 -6.69 -2.97 -2.26
CA LYS A 322 -7.43 -4.25 -2.25
C LYS A 322 -8.85 -4.06 -1.74
N GLU A 323 -9.02 -3.42 -0.59
CA GLU A 323 -10.34 -3.15 -0.02
C GLU A 323 -11.19 -2.24 -0.94
N GLY A 324 -10.60 -1.22 -1.55
CA GLY A 324 -11.28 -0.39 -2.54
C GLY A 324 -11.79 -1.19 -3.74
N ARG A 325 -11.03 -2.18 -4.23
CA ARG A 325 -11.48 -3.10 -5.29
C ARG A 325 -12.64 -3.98 -4.82
N VAL A 326 -12.58 -4.50 -3.58
CA VAL A 326 -13.67 -5.29 -2.97
C VAL A 326 -14.94 -4.48 -2.83
N VAL A 327 -14.84 -3.28 -2.25
CA VAL A 327 -15.98 -2.37 -2.08
C VAL A 327 -16.65 -2.08 -3.42
N PHE A 328 -15.87 -1.77 -4.46
CA PHE A 328 -16.45 -1.53 -5.78
C PHE A 328 -17.15 -2.76 -6.37
N GLU A 329 -16.53 -3.95 -6.29
CA GLU A 329 -17.19 -5.19 -6.76
C GLU A 329 -18.50 -5.43 -6.01
N ASN A 330 -18.52 -5.17 -4.72
CA ASN A 330 -19.72 -5.36 -3.90
C ASN A 330 -20.81 -4.34 -4.23
N ILE A 331 -20.43 -3.07 -4.52
CA ILE A 331 -21.39 -2.08 -5.06
C ILE A 331 -21.97 -2.57 -6.38
N VAL A 332 -21.16 -3.11 -7.29
CA VAL A 332 -21.66 -3.65 -8.57
C VAL A 332 -22.62 -4.82 -8.35
N LYS A 333 -22.31 -5.75 -7.42
CA LYS A 333 -23.19 -6.87 -7.06
C LYS A 333 -24.54 -6.38 -6.52
N PHE A 334 -24.50 -5.45 -5.57
CA PHE A 334 -25.68 -4.80 -4.98
C PHE A 334 -26.55 -4.16 -6.05
N VAL A 335 -25.96 -3.29 -6.89
CA VAL A 335 -26.70 -2.57 -7.95
C VAL A 335 -27.31 -3.53 -8.96
N ARG A 336 -26.57 -4.57 -9.36
CA ARG A 336 -27.08 -5.59 -10.29
C ARG A 336 -28.28 -6.34 -9.71
N PHE A 337 -28.22 -6.76 -8.46
CA PHE A 337 -29.31 -7.44 -7.78
C PHE A 337 -30.55 -6.55 -7.72
N GLN A 338 -30.41 -5.35 -7.16
CA GLN A 338 -31.50 -4.41 -6.96
C GLN A 338 -32.20 -4.01 -8.28
N LEU A 339 -31.40 -3.67 -9.31
CA LEU A 339 -31.97 -3.27 -10.59
C LEU A 339 -32.65 -4.41 -11.35
N SER A 340 -32.09 -5.63 -11.32
CA SER A 340 -32.72 -6.76 -12.00
C SER A 340 -34.08 -7.10 -11.39
N THR A 341 -34.22 -7.00 -10.08
CA THR A 341 -35.45 -7.21 -9.35
C THR A 341 -36.50 -6.14 -9.67
N ASN A 342 -36.11 -4.87 -9.64
CA ASN A 342 -37.00 -3.77 -9.95
C ASN A 342 -37.49 -3.80 -11.41
N ILE A 343 -36.57 -4.10 -12.37
CA ILE A 343 -36.94 -4.30 -13.78
C ILE A 343 -37.99 -5.44 -13.90
N ALA A 344 -37.75 -6.57 -13.22
CA ALA A 344 -38.69 -7.70 -13.24
C ALA A 344 -40.05 -7.34 -12.71
N ALA A 345 -40.14 -6.65 -11.57
CA ALA A 345 -41.41 -6.23 -10.96
C ALA A 345 -42.19 -5.29 -11.89
N ILE A 346 -41.52 -4.27 -12.44
CA ILE A 346 -42.11 -3.31 -13.37
C ILE A 346 -42.60 -4.03 -14.63
N LEU A 347 -41.79 -4.88 -15.24
CA LEU A 347 -42.15 -5.63 -16.44
C LEU A 347 -43.33 -6.57 -16.18
N THR A 348 -43.38 -7.22 -15.01
CA THR A 348 -44.45 -8.14 -14.63
C THR A 348 -45.80 -7.41 -14.54
N VAL A 349 -45.84 -6.27 -13.82
CA VAL A 349 -47.08 -5.47 -13.70
C VAL A 349 -47.49 -4.88 -15.05
N LEU A 350 -46.53 -4.32 -15.80
CA LEU A 350 -46.79 -3.73 -17.11
C LEU A 350 -47.35 -4.78 -18.09
N ALA A 351 -46.71 -5.96 -18.17
CA ALA A 351 -47.14 -7.02 -19.08
C ALA A 351 -48.53 -7.55 -18.71
N ALA A 352 -48.83 -7.76 -17.43
CA ALA A 352 -50.17 -8.14 -16.98
C ALA A 352 -51.23 -7.10 -17.39
N THR A 353 -50.92 -5.81 -17.20
CA THR A 353 -51.82 -4.72 -17.59
C THR A 353 -52.06 -4.68 -19.10
N LEU A 354 -51.00 -4.82 -19.91
CA LEU A 354 -51.14 -4.83 -21.37
C LEU A 354 -51.89 -6.04 -21.91
N LEU A 355 -51.84 -7.17 -21.20
CA LEU A 355 -52.58 -8.39 -21.53
C LEU A 355 -54.05 -8.35 -21.03
N GLY A 356 -54.46 -7.29 -20.33
CA GLY A 356 -55.77 -7.17 -19.72
C GLY A 356 -56.00 -8.12 -18.54
N TRP A 357 -54.91 -8.61 -17.92
CA TRP A 357 -55.01 -9.51 -16.76
C TRP A 357 -55.14 -8.71 -15.45
N PRO A 358 -55.70 -9.30 -14.40
CA PRO A 358 -55.66 -8.70 -13.07
C PRO A 358 -54.23 -8.45 -12.64
N ALA A 359 -54.01 -7.47 -11.75
CA ALA A 359 -52.70 -7.18 -11.20
C ALA A 359 -52.10 -8.41 -10.49
N PRO A 360 -50.88 -8.87 -10.82
CA PRO A 360 -50.31 -10.08 -10.24
C PRO A 360 -49.75 -9.87 -8.83
N PHE A 361 -49.66 -8.61 -8.37
CA PHE A 361 -49.22 -8.23 -7.03
C PHE A 361 -50.15 -7.18 -6.43
N THR A 362 -50.39 -7.28 -5.12
CA THR A 362 -50.98 -6.20 -4.33
C THR A 362 -49.91 -5.18 -3.93
N ALA A 363 -50.31 -4.01 -3.45
CA ALA A 363 -49.35 -3.00 -2.96
C ALA A 363 -48.49 -3.53 -1.80
N ILE A 364 -49.09 -4.34 -0.91
CA ILE A 364 -48.36 -4.92 0.21
C ILE A 364 -47.35 -5.98 -0.24
N HIS A 365 -47.63 -6.74 -1.30
CA HIS A 365 -46.67 -7.65 -1.92
C HIS A 365 -45.46 -6.90 -2.44
N LEU A 366 -45.63 -5.77 -3.13
CA LEU A 366 -44.54 -4.95 -3.64
C LEU A 366 -43.72 -4.32 -2.51
N LEU A 367 -44.35 -3.90 -1.42
CA LEU A 367 -43.66 -3.42 -0.23
C LEU A 367 -42.82 -4.53 0.43
N TRP A 368 -43.39 -5.73 0.57
CA TRP A 368 -42.66 -6.89 1.09
C TRP A 368 -41.45 -7.21 0.25
N ILE A 369 -41.61 -7.27 -1.07
CA ILE A 369 -40.53 -7.53 -2.03
C ILE A 369 -39.41 -6.51 -1.84
N ASN A 370 -39.73 -5.22 -1.86
CA ASN A 370 -38.73 -4.16 -1.84
C ASN A 370 -38.00 -4.02 -0.47
N ILE A 371 -38.73 -4.20 0.64
CA ILE A 371 -38.18 -3.94 1.97
C ILE A 371 -37.59 -5.21 2.58
N ILE A 372 -38.35 -6.31 2.54
CA ILE A 372 -38.00 -7.53 3.27
C ILE A 372 -37.15 -8.47 2.39
N MET A 373 -37.54 -8.65 1.12
CA MET A 373 -36.84 -9.59 0.25
C MET A 373 -35.57 -8.99 -0.36
N ASP A 374 -35.60 -7.73 -0.80
CA ASP A 374 -34.43 -7.08 -1.42
C ASP A 374 -33.43 -6.54 -0.39
N GLY A 375 -33.93 -5.94 0.71
CA GLY A 375 -33.07 -5.23 1.67
C GLY A 375 -31.98 -6.08 2.29
N PRO A 376 -32.28 -7.08 3.13
CA PRO A 376 -31.26 -7.87 3.83
C PRO A 376 -30.28 -8.60 2.91
N PRO A 377 -30.68 -9.30 1.83
CA PRO A 377 -29.74 -9.91 0.90
C PRO A 377 -28.85 -8.89 0.19
N ALA A 378 -29.40 -7.75 -0.25
CA ALA A 378 -28.61 -6.67 -0.87
C ALA A 378 -27.56 -6.10 0.08
N MET A 379 -27.89 -5.87 1.35
CA MET A 379 -26.93 -5.43 2.36
C MET A 379 -25.80 -6.44 2.56
N THR A 380 -26.11 -7.74 2.54
CA THR A 380 -25.09 -8.79 2.70
C THR A 380 -24.18 -8.93 1.47
N LEU A 381 -24.67 -8.58 0.27
CA LEU A 381 -23.82 -8.45 -0.93
C LEU A 381 -22.83 -7.29 -0.81
N GLY A 382 -23.19 -6.21 -0.09
CA GLY A 382 -22.31 -5.07 0.17
C GLY A 382 -21.09 -5.40 1.04
N ILE A 383 -21.16 -6.48 1.80
CA ILE A 383 -20.07 -6.97 2.69
C ILE A 383 -19.54 -8.34 2.27
N GLU A 384 -19.69 -8.71 1.00
CA GLU A 384 -19.15 -9.96 0.45
C GLU A 384 -17.62 -9.99 0.58
N PRO A 385 -17.02 -11.13 1.00
CA PRO A 385 -15.57 -11.27 1.08
C PRO A 385 -14.87 -11.09 -0.27
N ALA A 386 -13.61 -10.66 -0.23
CA ALA A 386 -12.79 -10.56 -1.42
C ALA A 386 -12.69 -11.89 -2.16
N ARG A 387 -12.90 -11.86 -3.48
CA ARG A 387 -12.62 -13.06 -4.30
C ARG A 387 -11.12 -13.31 -4.42
N SER A 388 -10.75 -14.56 -4.60
CA SER A 388 -9.36 -14.93 -4.89
C SER A 388 -8.87 -14.24 -6.16
N GLY A 389 -7.64 -13.72 -6.14
CA GLY A 389 -6.99 -13.09 -7.30
C GLY A 389 -7.47 -11.66 -7.63
N ILE A 390 -8.21 -10.96 -6.75
CA ILE A 390 -8.68 -9.58 -6.99
C ILE A 390 -7.53 -8.60 -7.27
N MET A 391 -6.35 -8.87 -6.71
CA MET A 391 -5.15 -8.06 -6.95
C MET A 391 -4.46 -8.38 -8.29
N GLY A 392 -4.74 -9.52 -8.92
CA GLY A 392 -4.25 -9.84 -10.27
C GLY A 392 -5.03 -9.14 -11.40
N ASP A 393 -6.10 -8.42 -11.09
CA ASP A 393 -6.84 -7.66 -12.09
C ASP A 393 -6.12 -6.37 -12.46
N LYS A 394 -6.19 -6.01 -13.74
CA LYS A 394 -5.69 -4.71 -14.20
C LYS A 394 -6.51 -3.56 -13.61
N PRO A 395 -5.89 -2.40 -13.36
CA PRO A 395 -6.61 -1.20 -12.96
C PRO A 395 -7.71 -0.86 -13.94
N ARG A 396 -8.85 -0.41 -13.40
CA ARG A 396 -9.99 -0.02 -14.23
C ARG A 396 -9.75 1.33 -14.89
N SER A 397 -10.28 1.51 -16.09
CA SER A 397 -10.33 2.82 -16.73
C SER A 397 -11.18 3.80 -15.91
N GLN A 398 -10.78 5.06 -15.84
CA GLN A 398 -11.58 6.14 -15.21
C GLN A 398 -12.99 6.27 -15.83
N ARG A 399 -13.17 5.85 -17.09
CA ARG A 399 -14.45 5.87 -17.81
C ARG A 399 -15.29 4.61 -17.61
N ALA A 400 -14.81 3.65 -16.81
CA ALA A 400 -15.54 2.40 -16.57
C ALA A 400 -16.83 2.68 -15.81
N GLN A 401 -17.95 2.32 -16.40
CA GLN A 401 -19.28 2.48 -15.82
C GLN A 401 -19.63 1.25 -14.95
N ILE A 402 -20.36 1.46 -13.86
CA ILE A 402 -20.92 0.38 -13.04
C ILE A 402 -21.84 -0.50 -13.89
N LEU A 403 -22.67 0.14 -14.73
CA LEU A 403 -23.60 -0.50 -15.66
C LEU A 403 -23.15 -0.21 -17.09
N ASP A 404 -22.40 -1.11 -17.67
CA ASP A 404 -22.12 -1.11 -19.11
C ASP A 404 -23.32 -1.70 -19.90
N ARG A 405 -23.32 -1.51 -21.22
CA ARG A 405 -24.40 -2.00 -22.11
C ARG A 405 -24.61 -3.51 -21.98
N ALA A 406 -23.56 -4.28 -21.80
CA ALA A 406 -23.62 -5.73 -21.68
C ALA A 406 -24.26 -6.14 -20.34
N ARG A 407 -23.94 -5.43 -19.25
CA ARG A 407 -24.58 -5.64 -17.95
C ARG A 407 -26.05 -5.26 -18.00
N LEU A 408 -26.38 -4.11 -18.58
CA LEU A 408 -27.78 -3.68 -18.69
C LEU A 408 -28.62 -4.69 -19.49
N LEU A 409 -28.11 -5.19 -20.62
CA LEU A 409 -28.81 -6.22 -21.42
C LEU A 409 -29.04 -7.50 -20.59
N ARG A 410 -28.07 -7.92 -19.79
CA ARG A 410 -28.22 -9.09 -18.88
C ARG A 410 -29.29 -8.85 -17.82
N LEU A 411 -29.33 -7.67 -17.20
CA LEU A 411 -30.35 -7.32 -16.20
C LEU A 411 -31.76 -7.36 -16.80
N VAL A 412 -31.92 -6.85 -18.03
CA VAL A 412 -33.19 -6.93 -18.75
C VAL A 412 -33.54 -8.40 -19.06
N LEU A 413 -32.60 -9.23 -19.46
CA LEU A 413 -32.84 -10.66 -19.70
C LEU A 413 -33.29 -11.40 -18.43
N TYR A 414 -32.65 -11.13 -17.27
CA TYR A 414 -33.09 -11.68 -16.00
C TYR A 414 -34.48 -11.17 -15.64
N GLY A 415 -34.75 -9.88 -15.82
CA GLY A 415 -36.05 -9.29 -15.59
C GLY A 415 -37.14 -9.93 -16.44
N LEU A 416 -36.87 -10.16 -17.74
CA LEU A 416 -37.80 -10.85 -18.63
C LEU A 416 -38.07 -12.31 -18.20
N THR A 417 -37.01 -13.03 -17.80
CA THR A 417 -37.14 -14.42 -17.31
C THR A 417 -38.03 -14.47 -16.07
N MET A 418 -37.81 -13.57 -15.10
CA MET A 418 -38.60 -13.48 -13.88
C MET A 418 -40.07 -13.06 -14.20
N MET A 419 -40.25 -12.10 -15.11
CA MET A 419 -41.59 -11.69 -15.58
C MET A 419 -42.36 -12.88 -16.17
N VAL A 420 -41.75 -13.59 -17.16
CA VAL A 420 -42.40 -14.70 -17.83
C VAL A 420 -42.78 -15.82 -16.84
N GLY A 421 -41.83 -16.22 -15.97
CA GLY A 421 -42.10 -17.25 -14.96
C GLY A 421 -43.18 -16.85 -13.96
N THR A 422 -43.16 -15.59 -13.51
CA THR A 422 -44.16 -15.07 -12.56
C THR A 422 -45.56 -15.02 -13.20
N LEU A 423 -45.69 -14.53 -14.43
CA LEU A 423 -46.96 -14.46 -15.16
C LEU A 423 -47.47 -15.85 -15.53
N PHE A 424 -46.58 -16.80 -15.85
CA PHE A 424 -46.95 -18.21 -16.07
C PHE A 424 -47.58 -18.79 -14.80
N MET A 425 -46.95 -18.60 -13.63
CA MET A 425 -47.48 -19.09 -12.35
C MET A 425 -48.77 -18.37 -11.94
N PHE A 426 -48.89 -17.07 -12.24
CA PHE A 426 -50.11 -16.30 -12.02
C PHE A 426 -51.27 -16.85 -12.85
N GLN A 427 -51.06 -17.09 -14.14
CA GLN A 427 -52.07 -17.65 -15.02
C GLN A 427 -52.46 -19.08 -14.63
N HIS A 428 -51.46 -19.90 -14.25
CA HIS A 428 -51.72 -21.25 -13.71
C HIS A 428 -52.62 -21.20 -12.45
N GLY A 429 -52.34 -20.23 -11.57
CA GLY A 429 -53.13 -20.02 -10.36
C GLY A 429 -54.55 -19.58 -10.65
N LEU A 430 -54.76 -18.66 -11.58
CA LEU A 430 -56.10 -18.23 -12.01
C LEU A 430 -56.93 -19.39 -12.55
N ALA A 431 -56.32 -20.28 -13.32
CA ALA A 431 -56.99 -21.46 -13.87
C ALA A 431 -57.32 -22.55 -12.82
N SER A 432 -56.51 -22.63 -11.74
CA SER A 432 -56.60 -23.75 -10.79
C SER A 432 -57.32 -23.42 -9.47
N GLY A 433 -57.29 -22.16 -9.00
CA GLY A 433 -57.77 -21.83 -7.65
C GLY A 433 -58.29 -20.41 -7.47
N GLY A 434 -58.47 -19.65 -8.56
CA GLY A 434 -58.97 -18.29 -8.49
C GLY A 434 -57.94 -17.22 -8.13
N GLN A 435 -58.41 -15.99 -7.91
CA GLN A 435 -57.54 -14.81 -7.85
C GLN A 435 -56.57 -14.81 -6.65
N SER A 436 -57.02 -15.09 -5.43
CA SER A 436 -56.18 -15.10 -4.24
C SER A 436 -55.07 -16.16 -4.30
N TYR A 437 -55.40 -17.32 -4.88
CA TYR A 437 -54.44 -18.39 -5.11
C TYR A 437 -53.38 -17.98 -6.18
N ALA A 438 -53.84 -17.35 -7.27
CA ALA A 438 -52.98 -16.83 -8.30
C ALA A 438 -52.02 -15.75 -7.78
N LEU A 439 -52.51 -14.80 -6.96
CA LEU A 439 -51.71 -13.77 -6.29
C LEU A 439 -50.62 -14.40 -5.41
N THR A 440 -50.99 -15.42 -4.61
CA THR A 440 -50.05 -16.11 -3.71
C THR A 440 -48.97 -16.85 -4.50
N LEU A 441 -49.33 -17.54 -5.60
CA LEU A 441 -48.41 -18.23 -6.47
C LEU A 441 -47.43 -17.26 -7.16
N ALA A 442 -47.94 -16.16 -7.71
CA ALA A 442 -47.12 -15.13 -8.35
C ALA A 442 -46.13 -14.51 -7.34
N PHE A 443 -46.65 -14.12 -6.17
CA PHE A 443 -45.84 -13.53 -5.10
C PHE A 443 -44.74 -14.48 -4.62
N THR A 444 -45.09 -15.75 -4.32
CA THR A 444 -44.13 -16.77 -3.87
C THR A 444 -43.07 -17.04 -4.95
N THR A 445 -43.50 -17.19 -6.21
CA THR A 445 -42.57 -17.42 -7.33
C THR A 445 -41.60 -16.26 -7.51
N PHE A 446 -42.11 -15.02 -7.39
CA PHE A 446 -41.26 -13.83 -7.52
C PHE A 446 -40.25 -13.73 -6.37
N VAL A 447 -40.63 -14.04 -5.12
CA VAL A 447 -39.72 -14.11 -3.97
C VAL A 447 -38.64 -15.18 -4.20
N LEU A 448 -39.02 -16.35 -4.72
CA LEU A 448 -38.06 -17.41 -5.04
C LEU A 448 -37.14 -17.03 -6.21
N PHE A 449 -37.62 -16.30 -7.21
CA PHE A 449 -36.74 -15.75 -8.26
C PHE A 449 -35.66 -14.86 -7.70
N GLN A 450 -35.97 -14.01 -6.74
CA GLN A 450 -34.97 -13.16 -6.08
C GLN A 450 -33.96 -13.97 -5.28
N PHE A 451 -34.43 -15.01 -4.58
CA PHE A 451 -33.57 -15.97 -3.88
C PHE A 451 -32.51 -16.57 -4.82
N PHE A 452 -32.90 -17.00 -6.02
CA PHE A 452 -31.97 -17.53 -7.01
C PHE A 452 -31.15 -16.43 -7.70
N ASN A 453 -31.71 -15.28 -7.95
CA ASN A 453 -31.06 -14.17 -8.65
C ASN A 453 -29.92 -13.52 -7.83
N VAL A 454 -29.97 -13.61 -6.49
CA VAL A 454 -28.86 -13.14 -5.64
C VAL A 454 -27.55 -13.86 -5.97
N PHE A 455 -27.60 -15.14 -6.33
CA PHE A 455 -26.43 -15.92 -6.73
C PHE A 455 -25.88 -15.46 -8.09
N ASN A 456 -26.74 -15.05 -9.03
CA ASN A 456 -26.30 -14.42 -10.29
C ASN A 456 -25.59 -13.10 -10.04
N ALA A 457 -26.04 -12.33 -9.04
CA ALA A 457 -25.37 -11.08 -8.65
C ALA A 457 -24.01 -11.32 -8.01
N ARG A 458 -23.83 -12.39 -7.22
CA ARG A 458 -22.56 -12.73 -6.57
C ARG A 458 -21.43 -13.01 -7.55
N SER A 459 -21.72 -13.69 -8.67
CA SER A 459 -20.70 -14.14 -9.61
C SER A 459 -21.05 -13.73 -11.04
N GLU A 460 -20.25 -12.85 -11.63
CA GLU A 460 -20.46 -12.35 -12.98
C GLU A 460 -19.80 -13.21 -14.07
N HIS A 461 -18.65 -13.79 -13.77
CA HIS A 461 -17.77 -14.42 -14.76
C HIS A 461 -17.49 -15.90 -14.51
N SER A 462 -17.61 -16.35 -13.28
CA SER A 462 -17.40 -17.75 -12.88
C SER A 462 -18.70 -18.42 -12.46
N THR A 463 -18.72 -19.75 -12.46
CA THR A 463 -19.88 -20.48 -11.91
C THR A 463 -20.12 -20.12 -10.45
N VAL A 464 -21.38 -20.06 -10.07
CA VAL A 464 -21.78 -19.88 -8.66
C VAL A 464 -21.39 -21.09 -7.82
N PHE A 465 -21.44 -22.29 -8.41
CA PHE A 465 -21.11 -23.55 -7.74
C PHE A 465 -19.60 -23.76 -7.64
N ASN A 466 -18.96 -23.01 -6.75
CA ASN A 466 -17.53 -23.07 -6.47
C ASN A 466 -17.26 -23.20 -4.97
N ALA A 467 -15.98 -23.37 -4.57
CA ALA A 467 -15.60 -23.55 -3.17
C ALA A 467 -16.04 -22.38 -2.25
N ASN A 468 -16.31 -21.21 -2.79
CA ASN A 468 -16.74 -20.02 -2.05
C ASN A 468 -18.26 -19.88 -1.97
N PHE A 469 -19.04 -20.86 -2.42
CA PHE A 469 -20.52 -20.79 -2.41
C PHE A 469 -21.09 -20.47 -1.03
N PHE A 470 -20.54 -21.07 0.02
CA PHE A 470 -20.94 -20.83 1.41
C PHE A 470 -20.09 -19.78 2.16
N SER A 471 -19.19 -19.06 1.50
CA SER A 471 -18.24 -18.14 2.15
C SER A 471 -18.91 -16.96 2.86
N ASN A 472 -20.07 -16.50 2.39
CA ASN A 472 -20.84 -15.43 3.01
C ASN A 472 -21.96 -16.00 3.90
N GLY A 473 -21.63 -16.36 5.15
CA GLY A 473 -22.61 -16.88 6.10
C GLY A 473 -23.74 -15.90 6.43
N LYS A 474 -23.47 -14.57 6.36
CA LYS A 474 -24.49 -13.54 6.59
C LYS A 474 -25.54 -13.53 5.48
N LEU A 475 -25.16 -13.78 4.24
CA LEU A 475 -26.08 -13.91 3.12
C LEU A 475 -27.03 -15.12 3.33
N TRP A 476 -26.47 -16.26 3.71
CA TRP A 476 -27.27 -17.47 3.98
C TRP A 476 -28.23 -17.28 5.13
N LEU A 477 -27.80 -16.59 6.20
CA LEU A 477 -28.69 -16.24 7.31
C LEU A 477 -29.83 -15.31 6.86
N ALA A 478 -29.50 -14.28 6.06
CA ALA A 478 -30.51 -13.35 5.54
C ALA A 478 -31.50 -14.06 4.63
N LEU A 479 -31.05 -14.89 3.70
CA LEU A 479 -31.91 -15.67 2.80
C LEU A 479 -32.81 -16.65 3.57
N GLY A 480 -32.25 -17.35 4.55
CA GLY A 480 -33.01 -18.26 5.41
C GLY A 480 -34.08 -17.54 6.25
N ALA A 481 -33.72 -16.39 6.82
CA ALA A 481 -34.67 -15.58 7.60
C ALA A 481 -35.82 -15.03 6.73
N VAL A 482 -35.48 -14.48 5.56
CA VAL A 482 -36.50 -13.93 4.63
C VAL A 482 -37.40 -15.04 4.09
N LEU A 483 -36.85 -16.21 3.71
CA LEU A 483 -37.64 -17.34 3.26
C LEU A 483 -38.55 -17.88 4.40
N GLY A 484 -38.01 -17.98 5.62
CA GLY A 484 -38.80 -18.36 6.80
C GLY A 484 -39.97 -17.40 7.08
N MET A 485 -39.73 -16.09 7.01
CA MET A 485 -40.79 -15.09 7.13
C MET A 485 -41.80 -15.20 5.99
N HIS A 486 -41.36 -15.48 4.76
CA HIS A 486 -42.26 -15.68 3.64
C HIS A 486 -43.18 -16.92 3.81
N VAL A 487 -42.64 -18.02 4.35
CA VAL A 487 -43.44 -19.21 4.71
C VAL A 487 -44.50 -18.84 5.74
N VAL A 488 -44.17 -18.01 6.75
CA VAL A 488 -45.13 -17.50 7.73
C VAL A 488 -46.23 -16.68 7.03
N VAL A 489 -45.90 -15.80 6.10
CA VAL A 489 -46.87 -14.98 5.33
C VAL A 489 -47.81 -15.86 4.52
N VAL A 490 -47.37 -16.98 3.99
CA VAL A 490 -48.19 -17.89 3.19
C VAL A 490 -49.03 -18.84 4.04
N HIS A 491 -48.58 -19.24 5.25
CA HIS A 491 -49.23 -20.31 6.01
C HIS A 491 -49.86 -19.90 7.35
N TRP A 492 -49.54 -18.70 7.89
CA TRP A 492 -50.10 -18.24 9.16
C TRP A 492 -51.33 -17.36 8.94
N ALA A 493 -52.51 -17.79 9.43
CA ALA A 493 -53.80 -17.14 9.15
C ALA A 493 -53.86 -15.62 9.42
N PRO A 494 -53.26 -15.05 10.51
CA PRO A 494 -53.23 -13.60 10.67
C PRO A 494 -52.42 -12.87 9.60
N ALA A 495 -51.30 -13.47 9.14
CA ALA A 495 -50.49 -12.88 8.06
C ALA A 495 -51.21 -13.01 6.71
N GLN A 496 -51.89 -14.12 6.45
CA GLN A 496 -52.68 -14.30 5.23
C GLN A 496 -53.74 -13.21 5.06
N SER A 497 -54.40 -12.81 6.15
CA SER A 497 -55.43 -11.74 6.08
C SER A 497 -54.84 -10.36 5.76
N ILE A 498 -53.56 -10.10 6.15
CA ILE A 498 -52.86 -8.84 5.87
C ILE A 498 -52.33 -8.83 4.45
N PHE A 499 -51.73 -9.94 4.02
CA PHE A 499 -51.06 -10.06 2.73
C PHE A 499 -51.94 -10.57 1.61
N GLU A 500 -53.21 -10.86 1.88
CA GLU A 500 -54.17 -11.45 0.92
C GLU A 500 -53.63 -12.74 0.28
N THR A 501 -52.97 -13.58 1.08
CA THR A 501 -52.38 -14.85 0.66
C THR A 501 -53.27 -16.03 1.09
N VAL A 502 -53.03 -17.17 0.48
CA VAL A 502 -53.66 -18.46 0.84
C VAL A 502 -52.60 -19.54 0.99
N ALA A 503 -52.90 -20.57 1.80
CA ALA A 503 -51.95 -21.66 2.01
C ALA A 503 -51.66 -22.42 0.70
N LEU A 504 -50.42 -22.57 0.35
CA LEU A 504 -49.92 -23.33 -0.81
C LEU A 504 -49.62 -24.77 -0.41
N GLN A 505 -49.87 -25.72 -1.31
CA GLN A 505 -49.49 -27.12 -1.14
C GLN A 505 -48.03 -27.33 -1.49
N SER A 506 -47.44 -28.44 -1.02
CA SER A 506 -46.04 -28.76 -1.32
C SER A 506 -45.75 -28.84 -2.83
N LYS A 507 -46.70 -29.30 -3.64
CA LYS A 507 -46.58 -29.31 -5.11
C LYS A 507 -46.43 -27.92 -5.71
N ASP A 508 -47.10 -26.92 -5.12
CA ASP A 508 -47.05 -25.52 -5.59
C ASP A 508 -45.70 -24.87 -5.28
N TRP A 509 -45.18 -25.16 -4.09
CA TRP A 509 -43.79 -24.76 -3.73
C TRP A 509 -42.75 -25.41 -4.65
N LEU A 510 -42.88 -26.72 -4.95
CA LEU A 510 -41.96 -27.38 -5.86
C LEU A 510 -42.02 -26.80 -7.27
N LEU A 511 -43.21 -26.51 -7.78
CA LEU A 511 -43.39 -25.89 -9.08
C LEU A 511 -42.80 -24.47 -9.10
N ALA A 512 -43.09 -23.68 -8.06
CA ALA A 512 -42.54 -22.32 -7.93
C ALA A 512 -40.99 -22.33 -7.84
N ILE A 513 -40.39 -23.25 -7.09
CA ILE A 513 -38.94 -23.45 -7.03
C ILE A 513 -38.38 -23.82 -8.40
N ALA A 514 -38.99 -24.76 -9.11
CA ALA A 514 -38.57 -25.20 -10.43
C ALA A 514 -38.59 -24.04 -11.44
N VAL A 515 -39.68 -23.27 -11.46
CA VAL A 515 -39.81 -22.08 -12.34
C VAL A 515 -38.81 -21.01 -11.93
N ALA A 516 -38.71 -20.70 -10.66
CA ALA A 516 -37.82 -19.64 -10.19
C ALA A 516 -36.32 -19.97 -10.38
N SER A 517 -35.91 -21.23 -10.30
CA SER A 517 -34.54 -21.65 -10.56
C SER A 517 -34.07 -21.39 -12.00
N SER A 518 -35.00 -21.21 -12.94
CA SER A 518 -34.69 -20.94 -14.36
C SER A 518 -33.76 -19.71 -14.56
N VAL A 519 -33.87 -18.67 -13.74
CA VAL A 519 -33.02 -17.48 -13.82
C VAL A 519 -31.55 -17.81 -13.49
N LEU A 520 -31.32 -18.73 -12.55
CA LEU A 520 -29.98 -19.20 -12.19
C LEU A 520 -29.39 -20.06 -13.31
N PHE A 521 -30.13 -21.04 -13.80
CA PHE A 521 -29.67 -21.91 -14.89
C PHE A 521 -29.44 -21.17 -16.19
N LEU A 522 -30.22 -20.15 -16.50
CA LEU A 522 -30.01 -19.28 -17.66
C LEU A 522 -28.66 -18.57 -17.57
N ASP A 523 -28.29 -18.02 -16.41
CA ASP A 523 -26.99 -17.36 -16.24
C ASP A 523 -25.82 -18.34 -16.22
N GLU A 524 -25.96 -19.49 -15.57
CA GLU A 524 -24.94 -20.55 -15.60
C GLU A 524 -24.72 -21.09 -17.03
N GLY A 525 -25.79 -21.28 -17.81
CA GLY A 525 -25.70 -21.64 -19.23
C GLY A 525 -24.95 -20.58 -20.04
N ARG A 526 -25.25 -19.30 -19.85
CA ARG A 526 -24.50 -18.20 -20.47
C ARG A 526 -23.00 -18.25 -20.12
N LYS A 527 -22.66 -18.44 -18.85
CA LYS A 527 -21.26 -18.53 -18.38
C LYS A 527 -20.54 -19.71 -19.02
N LEU A 528 -21.18 -20.85 -19.13
CA LEU A 528 -20.64 -22.04 -19.79
C LEU A 528 -20.36 -21.77 -21.29
N LEU A 529 -21.31 -21.15 -22.00
CA LEU A 529 -21.14 -20.79 -23.40
C LEU A 529 -19.95 -19.82 -23.61
N VAL A 530 -19.80 -18.82 -22.72
CA VAL A 530 -18.67 -17.88 -22.78
C VAL A 530 -17.33 -18.60 -22.53
N LEU A 531 -17.27 -19.54 -21.60
CA LEU A 531 -16.07 -20.35 -21.32
C LEU A 531 -15.69 -21.22 -22.53
N LEU A 532 -16.65 -21.89 -23.15
CA LEU A 532 -16.43 -22.72 -24.36
C LEU A 532 -15.95 -21.86 -25.55
N ALA A 533 -16.51 -20.66 -25.71
CA ALA A 533 -16.11 -19.73 -26.78
C ALA A 533 -14.67 -19.17 -26.56
N ARG A 534 -14.25 -18.98 -25.31
CA ARG A 534 -12.89 -18.54 -24.99
C ARG A 534 -11.87 -19.67 -25.16
N GLY A 535 -12.20 -20.90 -24.77
CA GLY A 535 -11.35 -22.07 -24.97
C GLY A 535 -11.03 -22.33 -26.47
N LYS A 536 -11.99 -22.08 -27.36
CA LYS A 536 -11.78 -22.16 -28.82
C LYS A 536 -10.91 -21.06 -29.44
N ARG A 537 -10.65 -19.95 -28.71
CA ARG A 537 -9.75 -18.86 -29.17
C ARG A 537 -8.31 -19.05 -28.72
N MET A 538 -8.04 -19.96 -27.80
CA MET A 538 -6.69 -20.28 -27.31
C MET A 538 -6.15 -21.62 -27.85
N ALA A 539 -6.95 -22.39 -28.56
CA ALA A 539 -6.56 -23.53 -29.37
C ALA A 539 -6.48 -23.13 -30.86
#